data_055a99a8f4303994f61fd4a39889e27c
#
_entry.id   055a99a8f4303994f61fd4a39889e27c
#
_cell.length_a   1.000
_cell.length_b   1.000
_cell.length_c   1.000
_cell.angle_alpha   90.00
_cell.angle_beta   90.00
_cell.angle_gamma   90.00
#
_symmetry.space_group_name_H-M   'P 1'
#
loop_
_entity.id
_entity.type
_entity.pdbx_description
1 polymer ?
#
loop_
_entity_poly.entity_id
_entity_poly.type
_entity_poly.pdbx_seq_one_letter_code
_entity_poly.pdbx_strand_id
1 'polypeptide(L)'
;DEAIKYFNDRLESHFNLTQDFRGIVGDNPYDITNTKYGNNKVMGPSTDREDIKHGTHVAGIIAANRTNNIGIKGVANNVKIMAIRAVPDGDEYDKDIALAIRYAVDNGAKIINTSFGKYYSPNQEWVQDAIKYAAQNDVLIVNAAGNDGTDLDTKAVYPNDQMPSQPQEIAPNFLTVGALNYTYGSGLVAGFSNYGKTNVDVFAPGTKIWSTTPNNGYEYLQGTSMAAPAVAGVGAIIRSFYPKLTAEQVKQ
;
A
#
# COMPACT_ATOMS: atom_id res chain seq x y z
N ASP A 1 -13.82 29.29 12.48
CA ASP A 1 -14.62 28.08 12.37
C ASP A 1 -13.84 27.08 11.55
N GLU A 2 -13.39 25.98 12.19
CA GLU A 2 -12.45 24.99 11.64
C GLU A 2 -13.02 24.31 10.38
N ALA A 3 -14.33 24.08 10.31
CA ALA A 3 -14.96 23.48 9.14
C ALA A 3 -14.86 24.38 7.89
N ILE A 4 -15.09 25.69 8.07
CA ILE A 4 -14.97 26.67 6.97
C ILE A 4 -13.52 26.73 6.47
N LYS A 5 -12.57 26.74 7.40
CA LYS A 5 -11.14 26.72 7.05
C LYS A 5 -10.79 25.45 6.28
N TYR A 6 -11.21 24.27 6.77
CA TYR A 6 -10.99 22.99 6.11
C TYR A 6 -11.50 22.99 4.65
N PHE A 7 -12.74 23.44 4.43
CA PHE A 7 -13.30 23.47 3.08
C PHE A 7 -12.61 24.50 2.18
N ASN A 8 -12.22 25.67 2.71
CA ASN A 8 -11.49 26.66 1.93
C ASN A 8 -10.10 26.15 1.56
N ASP A 9 -9.38 25.54 2.48
CA ASP A 9 -8.07 24.92 2.21
C ASP A 9 -8.19 23.84 1.10
N ARG A 10 -9.28 23.08 1.09
CA ARG A 10 -9.55 22.08 0.05
C ARG A 10 -9.88 22.71 -1.31
N LEU A 11 -10.64 23.80 -1.34
CA LEU A 11 -10.94 24.55 -2.56
C LEU A 11 -9.68 25.18 -3.17
N GLU A 12 -8.78 25.66 -2.35
CA GLU A 12 -7.52 26.28 -2.79
C GLU A 12 -6.45 25.24 -3.16
N SER A 13 -6.54 23.99 -2.71
CA SER A 13 -5.59 22.93 -2.97
C SER A 13 -6.16 21.82 -3.85
N HIS A 14 -6.84 20.83 -3.26
CA HIS A 14 -7.28 19.61 -3.95
C HIS A 14 -8.27 19.85 -5.09
N PHE A 15 -9.11 20.85 -4.96
CA PHE A 15 -10.11 21.21 -5.99
C PHE A 15 -9.70 22.39 -6.87
N ASN A 16 -8.48 22.90 -6.71
CA ASN A 16 -7.99 23.97 -7.55
C ASN A 16 -7.42 23.42 -8.86
N LEU A 17 -8.24 23.46 -9.91
CA LEU A 17 -7.89 22.98 -11.24
C LEU A 17 -6.91 23.89 -12.00
N THR A 18 -6.60 25.08 -11.47
CA THR A 18 -5.74 26.06 -12.14
C THR A 18 -4.31 26.06 -11.61
N GLN A 19 -4.07 25.41 -10.47
CA GLN A 19 -2.75 25.38 -9.83
C GLN A 19 -1.98 24.11 -10.19
N ASP A 20 -0.82 24.28 -10.76
CA ASP A 20 0.12 23.17 -11.05
C ASP A 20 1.02 22.90 -9.84
N PHE A 21 0.56 22.04 -8.94
CA PHE A 21 1.37 21.61 -7.80
C PHE A 21 2.51 20.65 -8.20
N ARG A 22 2.39 19.98 -9.34
CA ARG A 22 3.37 19.00 -9.82
C ARG A 22 4.53 19.68 -10.52
N GLY A 23 4.30 20.80 -11.19
CA GLY A 23 5.34 21.60 -11.82
C GLY A 23 6.42 22.09 -10.85
N ILE A 24 6.07 22.30 -9.56
CA ILE A 24 7.03 22.68 -8.49
C ILE A 24 8.15 21.63 -8.32
N VAL A 25 7.84 20.35 -8.52
CA VAL A 25 8.82 19.25 -8.43
C VAL A 25 9.35 18.81 -9.80
N GLY A 26 8.99 19.52 -10.88
CA GLY A 26 9.40 19.23 -12.25
C GLY A 26 8.71 18.01 -12.85
N ASP A 27 7.51 17.65 -12.33
CA ASP A 27 6.75 16.52 -12.83
C ASP A 27 5.66 16.94 -13.82
N ASN A 28 5.49 16.12 -14.87
CA ASN A 28 4.30 16.08 -15.70
C ASN A 28 3.55 14.76 -15.42
N PRO A 29 2.40 14.80 -14.72
CA PRO A 29 1.67 13.59 -14.33
C PRO A 29 1.06 12.83 -15.51
N TYR A 30 1.00 13.43 -16.69
CA TYR A 30 0.45 12.85 -17.92
C TYR A 30 1.54 12.26 -18.85
N ASP A 31 2.81 12.30 -18.44
CA ASP A 31 3.94 11.78 -19.22
C ASP A 31 4.74 10.76 -18.38
N ILE A 32 4.51 9.48 -18.63
CA ILE A 32 5.23 8.38 -17.93
C ILE A 32 6.73 8.38 -18.23
N THR A 33 7.19 9.02 -19.30
CA THR A 33 8.61 9.10 -19.65
C THR A 33 9.35 10.17 -18.85
N ASN A 34 8.64 11.14 -18.29
CA ASN A 34 9.19 12.11 -17.36
C ASN A 34 9.44 11.45 -16.00
N THR A 35 10.64 10.94 -15.76
CA THR A 35 11.02 10.19 -14.56
C THR A 35 11.96 10.93 -13.62
N LYS A 36 12.39 12.15 -14.01
CA LYS A 36 13.39 12.94 -13.27
C LYS A 36 12.71 14.00 -12.40
N TYR A 37 12.01 13.58 -11.37
CA TYR A 37 11.36 14.45 -10.39
C TYR A 37 11.40 13.83 -8.99
N GLY A 38 10.95 14.59 -7.98
CA GLY A 38 11.00 14.13 -6.60
C GLY A 38 12.41 14.26 -5.99
N ASN A 39 12.59 13.66 -4.84
CA ASN A 39 13.84 13.67 -4.10
C ASN A 39 13.91 12.49 -3.11
N ASN A 40 15.01 12.38 -2.37
CA ASN A 40 15.22 11.32 -1.38
C ASN A 40 14.69 11.64 0.04
N LYS A 41 13.90 12.67 0.20
CA LYS A 41 13.26 13.01 1.49
C LYS A 41 11.95 12.23 1.62
N VAL A 42 12.02 11.06 2.23
CA VAL A 42 10.84 10.18 2.44
C VAL A 42 9.99 10.61 3.64
N MET A 43 10.50 11.47 4.49
CA MET A 43 9.78 12.03 5.62
C MET A 43 8.71 13.03 5.14
N GLY A 44 7.54 13.03 5.74
CA GLY A 44 6.48 13.98 5.46
C GLY A 44 6.85 15.43 5.78
N PRO A 45 6.05 16.40 5.32
CA PRO A 45 6.33 17.82 5.51
C PRO A 45 6.26 18.25 7.00
N SER A 46 5.50 17.53 7.81
CA SER A 46 5.36 17.76 9.25
C SER A 46 5.12 16.45 9.99
N THR A 47 5.78 16.26 11.12
CA THR A 47 5.57 15.11 12.02
C THR A 47 4.29 15.25 12.85
N ASP A 48 3.67 16.43 12.86
CA ASP A 48 2.46 16.70 13.64
C ASP A 48 1.17 16.37 12.89
N ARG A 49 1.28 16.03 11.60
CA ARG A 49 0.12 15.63 10.79
C ARG A 49 -0.22 14.16 11.01
N GLU A 50 -1.50 13.90 11.22
CA GLU A 50 -2.02 12.54 11.39
C GLU A 50 -1.76 11.63 10.18
N ASP A 51 -1.86 12.19 8.98
CA ASP A 51 -1.73 11.51 7.70
C ASP A 51 -0.31 10.96 7.43
N ILE A 52 0.73 11.52 8.07
CA ILE A 52 2.11 11.03 7.87
C ILE A 52 2.49 9.83 8.74
N LYS A 53 1.66 9.42 9.67
CA LYS A 53 1.93 8.27 10.56
C LYS A 53 1.73 6.92 9.87
N HIS A 54 0.93 6.86 8.81
CA HIS A 54 0.48 5.63 8.16
C HIS A 54 1.65 4.75 7.70
N GLY A 55 2.60 5.28 6.93
CA GLY A 55 3.76 4.52 6.44
C GLY A 55 4.66 3.99 7.56
N THR A 56 4.85 4.77 8.64
CA THR A 56 5.61 4.33 9.82
C THR A 56 4.90 3.19 10.54
N HIS A 57 3.57 3.25 10.64
CA HIS A 57 2.75 2.21 11.25
C HIS A 57 2.83 0.90 10.45
N VAL A 58 2.67 0.97 9.13
CA VAL A 58 2.81 -0.15 8.20
C VAL A 58 4.20 -0.78 8.30
N ALA A 59 5.27 0.01 8.27
CA ALA A 59 6.64 -0.49 8.39
C ALA A 59 6.88 -1.21 9.74
N GLY A 60 6.30 -0.70 10.82
CA GLY A 60 6.38 -1.33 12.14
C GLY A 60 5.73 -2.71 12.18
N ILE A 61 4.56 -2.88 11.55
CA ILE A 61 3.90 -4.20 11.43
C ILE A 61 4.82 -5.20 10.72
N ILE A 62 5.46 -4.79 9.62
CA ILE A 62 6.35 -5.67 8.87
C ILE A 62 7.58 -6.04 9.69
N ALA A 63 8.30 -5.04 10.23
CA ALA A 63 9.71 -5.20 10.59
C ALA A 63 10.16 -4.46 11.86
N ALA A 64 9.27 -4.09 12.79
CA ALA A 64 9.71 -3.53 14.06
C ALA A 64 10.67 -4.50 14.77
N ASN A 65 11.73 -3.95 15.36
CA ASN A 65 12.81 -4.74 15.95
C ASN A 65 12.28 -5.65 17.07
N ARG A 66 12.58 -6.96 16.98
CA ARG A 66 12.07 -7.98 17.88
C ARG A 66 12.94 -8.21 19.13
N THR A 67 14.15 -7.62 19.19
CA THR A 67 15.17 -7.95 20.20
C THR A 67 15.59 -6.78 21.08
N ASN A 68 15.06 -5.58 20.84
CA ASN A 68 15.41 -4.38 21.58
C ASN A 68 14.59 -4.18 22.89
N ASN A 69 13.62 -5.06 23.16
CA ASN A 69 12.69 -4.99 24.31
C ASN A 69 11.89 -3.67 24.40
N ILE A 70 11.67 -3.00 23.27
CA ILE A 70 10.93 -1.73 23.18
C ILE A 70 9.75 -1.91 22.22
N GLY A 71 8.56 -1.44 22.63
CA GLY A 71 7.38 -1.35 21.78
C GLY A 71 6.89 -2.69 21.25
N ILE A 72 6.74 -2.79 19.93
CA ILE A 72 6.18 -3.94 19.26
C ILE A 72 7.25 -4.83 18.61
N LYS A 73 6.82 -6.02 18.22
CA LYS A 73 7.63 -6.96 17.44
C LYS A 73 7.01 -7.08 16.05
N GLY A 74 7.72 -6.65 15.01
CA GLY A 74 7.31 -6.84 13.63
C GLY A 74 7.10 -8.32 13.29
N VAL A 75 6.33 -8.60 12.25
CA VAL A 75 6.10 -9.97 11.79
C VAL A 75 7.41 -10.61 11.35
N ALA A 76 8.17 -9.92 10.51
CA ALA A 76 9.46 -10.39 10.03
C ALA A 76 10.62 -9.95 10.93
N ASN A 77 11.71 -10.74 10.92
CA ASN A 77 12.97 -10.41 11.58
C ASN A 77 14.09 -10.36 10.54
N ASN A 78 15.10 -9.51 10.77
CA ASN A 78 16.27 -9.38 9.90
C ASN A 78 15.95 -9.00 8.44
N VAL A 79 14.88 -8.23 8.22
CA VAL A 79 14.54 -7.65 6.93
C VAL A 79 14.92 -6.17 6.89
N LYS A 80 15.15 -5.65 5.69
CA LYS A 80 15.39 -4.22 5.45
C LYS A 80 14.14 -3.60 4.85
N ILE A 81 13.75 -2.43 5.33
CA ILE A 81 12.66 -1.65 4.76
C ILE A 81 13.24 -0.64 3.77
N MET A 82 12.69 -0.66 2.55
CA MET A 82 12.87 0.38 1.55
C MET A 82 11.64 1.27 1.56
N ALA A 83 11.75 2.46 2.15
CA ALA A 83 10.64 3.41 2.19
C ALA A 83 10.57 4.18 0.86
N ILE A 84 9.42 4.09 0.19
CA ILE A 84 9.13 4.84 -1.04
C ILE A 84 7.85 5.61 -0.79
N ARG A 85 7.96 6.93 -0.74
CA ARG A 85 6.82 7.82 -0.56
C ARG A 85 6.22 8.17 -1.91
N ALA A 86 5.16 7.46 -2.29
CA ALA A 86 4.50 7.59 -3.59
C ALA A 86 3.08 8.15 -3.51
N VAL A 87 2.50 8.25 -2.30
CA VAL A 87 1.13 8.71 -2.09
C VAL A 87 1.16 10.13 -1.51
N PRO A 88 0.49 11.11 -2.15
CA PRO A 88 0.37 12.48 -1.65
C PRO A 88 -0.71 12.60 -0.55
N ASP A 89 -1.04 13.81 -0.15
CA ASP A 89 -2.28 14.10 0.57
C ASP A 89 -3.43 14.14 -0.47
N GLY A 90 -4.13 13.02 -0.61
CA GLY A 90 -5.16 12.76 -1.63
C GLY A 90 -4.91 11.44 -2.37
N ASP A 91 -5.62 11.23 -3.48
CA ASP A 91 -5.49 10.01 -4.28
C ASP A 91 -4.12 9.90 -4.97
N GLU A 92 -3.66 8.67 -5.13
CA GLU A 92 -2.40 8.32 -5.76
C GLU A 92 -2.42 8.65 -7.26
N TYR A 93 -1.33 9.20 -7.77
CA TYR A 93 -1.11 9.29 -9.21
C TYR A 93 -0.64 7.93 -9.77
N ASP A 94 -1.28 7.44 -10.83
CA ASP A 94 -0.91 6.18 -11.49
C ASP A 94 0.56 6.16 -11.90
N LYS A 95 1.06 7.29 -12.39
CA LYS A 95 2.47 7.48 -12.75
C LYS A 95 3.39 7.23 -11.56
N ASP A 96 3.11 7.84 -10.40
CA ASP A 96 3.94 7.71 -9.22
C ASP A 96 3.96 6.26 -8.71
N ILE A 97 2.81 5.58 -8.73
CA ILE A 97 2.72 4.18 -8.33
C ILE A 97 3.48 3.27 -9.29
N ALA A 98 3.31 3.46 -10.60
CA ALA A 98 4.04 2.68 -11.60
C ALA A 98 5.56 2.85 -11.46
N LEU A 99 6.04 4.08 -11.30
CA LEU A 99 7.46 4.37 -11.12
C LEU A 99 7.99 3.87 -9.77
N ALA A 100 7.19 3.96 -8.69
CA ALA A 100 7.56 3.45 -7.37
C ALA A 100 7.74 1.92 -7.37
N ILE A 101 6.84 1.18 -8.03
CA ILE A 101 6.96 -0.28 -8.19
C ILE A 101 8.24 -0.61 -8.96
N ARG A 102 8.49 0.04 -10.11
CA ARG A 102 9.69 -0.18 -10.90
C ARG A 102 10.95 0.16 -10.11
N TYR A 103 10.98 1.28 -9.41
CA TYR A 103 12.10 1.66 -8.55
C TYR A 103 12.38 0.61 -7.47
N ALA A 104 11.35 0.11 -6.80
CA ALA A 104 11.51 -0.94 -5.78
C ALA A 104 12.15 -2.20 -6.38
N VAL A 105 11.68 -2.65 -7.54
CA VAL A 105 12.19 -3.81 -8.28
C VAL A 105 13.66 -3.60 -8.65
N ASP A 106 13.99 -2.46 -9.27
CA ASP A 106 15.33 -2.12 -9.75
C ASP A 106 16.34 -2.01 -8.62
N ASN A 107 15.89 -1.65 -7.41
CA ASN A 107 16.71 -1.57 -6.21
C ASN A 107 16.66 -2.82 -5.33
N GLY A 108 16.15 -3.94 -5.86
CA GLY A 108 16.29 -5.27 -5.28
C GLY A 108 15.25 -5.63 -4.21
N ALA A 109 14.14 -4.93 -4.13
CA ALA A 109 13.01 -5.36 -3.31
C ALA A 109 12.56 -6.77 -3.73
N LYS A 110 12.21 -7.59 -2.75
CA LYS A 110 11.67 -8.93 -2.97
C LYS A 110 10.17 -9.01 -2.71
N ILE A 111 9.69 -8.07 -1.90
CA ILE A 111 8.28 -7.91 -1.59
C ILE A 111 7.98 -6.41 -1.57
N ILE A 112 6.89 -6.00 -2.17
CA ILE A 112 6.36 -4.65 -2.14
C ILE A 112 5.03 -4.69 -1.40
N ASN A 113 4.85 -3.83 -0.40
CA ASN A 113 3.59 -3.64 0.27
C ASN A 113 2.94 -2.34 -0.21
N THR A 114 1.69 -2.44 -0.71
CA THR A 114 0.88 -1.33 -1.19
C THR A 114 -0.36 -1.18 -0.30
N SER A 115 -0.20 -0.41 0.80
CA SER A 115 -1.29 -0.14 1.75
C SER A 115 -2.07 1.12 1.37
N PHE A 116 -2.50 1.22 0.11
CA PHE A 116 -3.28 2.33 -0.44
C PHE A 116 -4.19 1.83 -1.56
N GLY A 117 -5.08 2.68 -2.04
CA GLY A 117 -5.93 2.35 -3.18
C GLY A 117 -6.95 3.43 -3.48
N LYS A 118 -7.49 3.41 -4.70
CA LYS A 118 -8.46 4.36 -5.23
C LYS A 118 -9.47 3.70 -6.15
N TYR A 119 -10.58 4.39 -6.42
CA TYR A 119 -11.65 3.87 -7.26
C TYR A 119 -11.62 4.35 -8.71
N TYR A 120 -10.69 5.24 -9.03
CA TYR A 120 -10.53 5.77 -10.38
C TYR A 120 -9.05 5.82 -10.77
N SER A 121 -8.71 5.20 -11.88
CA SER A 121 -7.33 5.08 -12.39
C SER A 121 -7.33 5.35 -13.89
N PRO A 122 -7.10 6.61 -14.31
CA PRO A 122 -7.14 7.01 -15.70
C PRO A 122 -6.03 6.38 -16.55
N ASN A 123 -4.90 6.03 -15.94
CA ASN A 123 -3.75 5.41 -16.61
C ASN A 123 -3.40 4.07 -15.94
N GLN A 124 -4.43 3.25 -15.68
CA GLN A 124 -4.27 1.94 -15.01
C GLN A 124 -3.24 1.03 -15.72
N GLU A 125 -3.10 1.15 -17.04
CA GLU A 125 -2.15 0.38 -17.83
C GLU A 125 -0.69 0.58 -17.40
N TRP A 126 -0.32 1.78 -16.94
CA TRP A 126 1.04 2.04 -16.45
C TRP A 126 1.33 1.24 -15.17
N VAL A 127 0.34 1.16 -14.29
CA VAL A 127 0.44 0.41 -13.04
C VAL A 127 0.43 -1.10 -13.32
N GLN A 128 -0.45 -1.56 -14.23
CA GLN A 128 -0.50 -2.96 -14.65
C GLN A 128 0.80 -3.41 -15.29
N ASP A 129 1.42 -2.57 -16.12
CA ASP A 129 2.73 -2.87 -16.72
C ASP A 129 3.85 -2.91 -15.66
N ALA A 130 3.76 -2.09 -14.61
CA ALA A 130 4.69 -2.16 -13.48
C ALA A 130 4.48 -3.44 -12.64
N ILE A 131 3.24 -3.90 -12.45
CA ILE A 131 2.93 -5.18 -11.78
C ILE A 131 3.51 -6.35 -12.58
N LYS A 132 3.34 -6.37 -13.91
CA LYS A 132 3.94 -7.38 -14.79
C LYS A 132 5.47 -7.34 -14.73
N TYR A 133 6.05 -6.14 -14.70
CA TYR A 133 7.50 -5.95 -14.53
C TYR A 133 8.00 -6.54 -13.22
N ALA A 134 7.28 -6.32 -12.12
CA ALA A 134 7.59 -6.93 -10.84
C ALA A 134 7.52 -8.48 -10.90
N ALA A 135 6.51 -9.04 -11.58
CA ALA A 135 6.39 -10.49 -11.81
C ALA A 135 7.60 -11.06 -12.56
N GLN A 136 8.01 -10.41 -13.66
CA GLN A 136 9.16 -10.80 -14.47
C GLN A 136 10.49 -10.77 -13.68
N ASN A 137 10.57 -9.97 -12.62
CA ASN A 137 11.73 -9.84 -11.75
C ASN A 137 11.58 -10.59 -10.41
N ASP A 138 10.61 -11.48 -10.31
CA ASP A 138 10.37 -12.30 -9.12
C ASP A 138 10.14 -11.48 -7.85
N VAL A 139 9.28 -10.44 -7.93
CA VAL A 139 8.90 -9.58 -6.80
C VAL A 139 7.42 -9.75 -6.50
N LEU A 140 7.08 -10.12 -5.26
CA LEU A 140 5.71 -10.23 -4.77
C LEU A 140 5.16 -8.83 -4.44
N ILE A 141 3.94 -8.54 -4.86
CA ILE A 141 3.20 -7.35 -4.43
C ILE A 141 2.07 -7.79 -3.49
N VAL A 142 2.00 -7.17 -2.31
CA VAL A 142 0.95 -7.40 -1.31
C VAL A 142 0.15 -6.12 -1.15
N ASN A 143 -1.11 -6.16 -1.57
CA ASN A 143 -1.99 -5.00 -1.69
C ASN A 143 -3.14 -5.03 -0.68
N ALA A 144 -3.51 -3.87 -0.15
CA ALA A 144 -4.68 -3.71 0.69
C ALA A 144 -5.96 -3.69 -0.15
N ALA A 145 -6.98 -4.46 0.24
CA ALA A 145 -8.23 -4.58 -0.52
C ALA A 145 -9.09 -3.30 -0.52
N GLY A 146 -8.92 -2.41 0.48
CA GLY A 146 -9.74 -1.21 0.68
C GLY A 146 -10.76 -1.36 1.83
N ASN A 147 -11.39 -0.25 2.22
CA ASN A 147 -12.09 -0.14 3.49
C ASN A 147 -13.55 0.36 3.37
N ASP A 148 -14.23 0.07 2.28
CA ASP A 148 -15.58 0.58 2.00
C ASP A 148 -16.66 -0.52 1.99
N GLY A 149 -16.31 -1.73 2.46
CA GLY A 149 -17.23 -2.88 2.48
C GLY A 149 -17.71 -3.28 1.08
N THR A 150 -16.88 -3.04 0.07
CA THR A 150 -17.22 -3.23 -1.34
C THR A 150 -16.85 -4.62 -1.82
N ASP A 151 -17.72 -5.22 -2.64
CA ASP A 151 -17.45 -6.47 -3.34
C ASP A 151 -16.57 -6.22 -4.58
N LEU A 152 -15.29 -6.64 -4.50
CA LEU A 152 -14.29 -6.45 -5.57
C LEU A 152 -14.54 -7.33 -6.80
N ASP A 153 -15.38 -8.35 -6.68
CA ASP A 153 -15.80 -9.13 -7.85
C ASP A 153 -16.80 -8.37 -8.75
N THR A 154 -17.35 -7.27 -8.24
CA THR A 154 -18.31 -6.41 -8.95
C THR A 154 -17.82 -5.00 -9.21
N LYS A 155 -16.94 -4.47 -8.37
CA LYS A 155 -16.43 -3.10 -8.46
C LYS A 155 -14.91 -3.06 -8.29
N ALA A 156 -14.22 -2.55 -9.30
CA ALA A 156 -12.77 -2.43 -9.26
C ALA A 156 -12.29 -1.40 -8.22
N VAL A 157 -11.18 -1.73 -7.57
CA VAL A 157 -10.32 -0.82 -6.79
C VAL A 157 -8.90 -0.96 -7.36
N TYR A 158 -8.16 0.11 -7.40
CA TYR A 158 -6.82 0.17 -7.99
C TYR A 158 -5.75 0.47 -6.92
N PRO A 159 -4.54 -0.13 -7.01
CA PRO A 159 -4.10 -1.06 -8.04
C PRO A 159 -4.78 -2.43 -7.91
N ASN A 160 -4.88 -3.16 -9.03
CA ASN A 160 -5.36 -4.53 -9.05
C ASN A 160 -4.66 -5.33 -10.16
N ASP A 161 -4.75 -6.64 -10.05
CA ASP A 161 -4.26 -7.59 -11.05
C ASP A 161 -5.39 -8.28 -11.81
N GLN A 162 -6.65 -8.05 -11.42
CA GLN A 162 -7.81 -8.61 -12.09
C GLN A 162 -8.99 -7.62 -12.06
N MET A 163 -9.54 -7.34 -13.22
CA MET A 163 -10.77 -6.55 -13.34
C MET A 163 -12.01 -7.45 -13.16
N PRO A 164 -13.11 -6.94 -12.59
CA PRO A 164 -14.36 -7.73 -12.44
C PRO A 164 -14.87 -8.33 -13.75
N SER A 165 -14.55 -7.71 -14.89
CA SER A 165 -14.93 -8.18 -16.22
C SER A 165 -13.93 -9.14 -16.85
N GLN A 166 -12.78 -9.41 -16.22
CA GLN A 166 -11.71 -10.24 -16.75
C GLN A 166 -11.59 -11.54 -15.95
N PRO A 167 -11.56 -12.72 -16.60
CA PRO A 167 -11.55 -13.99 -15.88
C PRO A 167 -10.17 -14.39 -15.33
N GLN A 168 -9.12 -13.65 -15.62
CA GLN A 168 -7.74 -14.01 -15.29
C GLN A 168 -6.95 -12.83 -14.73
N GLU A 169 -6.08 -13.13 -13.76
CA GLU A 169 -5.06 -12.22 -13.27
C GLU A 169 -4.09 -11.82 -14.39
N ILE A 170 -3.62 -10.59 -14.38
CA ILE A 170 -2.62 -10.08 -15.33
C ILE A 170 -1.21 -10.57 -15.02
N ALA A 171 -0.97 -10.98 -13.77
CA ALA A 171 0.32 -11.47 -13.29
C ALA A 171 0.16 -12.30 -12.00
N PRO A 172 0.97 -13.35 -11.78
CA PRO A 172 0.78 -14.30 -10.69
C PRO A 172 1.46 -13.86 -9.37
N ASN A 173 1.92 -12.63 -9.28
CA ASN A 173 2.71 -12.10 -8.18
C ASN A 173 2.01 -11.03 -7.34
N PHE A 174 0.72 -10.85 -7.52
CA PHE A 174 -0.07 -9.84 -6.81
C PHE A 174 -1.02 -10.52 -5.84
N LEU A 175 -1.09 -10.04 -4.60
CA LEU A 175 -1.86 -10.66 -3.53
C LEU A 175 -2.69 -9.57 -2.84
N THR A 176 -4.01 -9.63 -2.97
CA THR A 176 -4.95 -8.69 -2.35
C THR A 176 -5.40 -9.17 -0.98
N VAL A 177 -5.26 -8.31 0.03
CA VAL A 177 -5.47 -8.65 1.44
C VAL A 177 -6.65 -7.91 2.04
N GLY A 178 -7.65 -8.66 2.50
CA GLY A 178 -8.75 -8.18 3.32
C GLY A 178 -8.42 -8.13 4.81
N ALA A 179 -9.25 -7.43 5.59
CA ALA A 179 -9.04 -7.24 7.02
C ALA A 179 -9.93 -8.15 7.88
N LEU A 180 -9.32 -8.83 8.85
CA LEU A 180 -10.01 -9.56 9.91
C LEU A 180 -10.21 -8.68 11.14
N ASN A 181 -11.33 -8.95 11.82
CA ASN A 181 -11.60 -8.46 13.15
C ASN A 181 -10.95 -9.37 14.20
N TYR A 182 -10.88 -8.91 15.44
CA TYR A 182 -10.41 -9.69 16.60
C TYR A 182 -11.47 -10.64 17.17
N THR A 183 -12.72 -10.57 16.68
CA THR A 183 -13.81 -11.47 17.07
C THR A 183 -13.90 -12.66 16.12
N TYR A 184 -14.08 -13.85 16.70
CA TYR A 184 -14.25 -15.09 15.93
C TYR A 184 -15.73 -15.32 15.56
N GLY A 185 -15.98 -16.10 14.52
CA GLY A 185 -17.33 -16.43 14.04
C GLY A 185 -17.82 -15.51 12.92
N SER A 186 -19.12 -15.22 12.88
CA SER A 186 -19.73 -14.41 11.81
C SER A 186 -19.23 -12.97 11.73
N GLY A 187 -18.58 -12.47 12.77
CA GLY A 187 -17.94 -11.15 12.81
C GLY A 187 -16.43 -11.17 12.51
N LEU A 188 -15.89 -12.28 11.99
CA LEU A 188 -14.44 -12.42 11.75
C LEU A 188 -13.93 -11.45 10.70
N VAL A 189 -14.62 -11.29 9.58
CA VAL A 189 -14.27 -10.27 8.58
C VAL A 189 -14.69 -8.90 9.11
N ALA A 190 -13.77 -7.93 9.06
CA ALA A 190 -14.07 -6.58 9.49
C ALA A 190 -15.13 -5.94 8.59
N GLY A 191 -16.15 -5.29 9.17
CA GLY A 191 -17.30 -4.78 8.43
C GLY A 191 -16.96 -3.71 7.39
N PHE A 192 -15.82 -3.03 7.54
CA PHE A 192 -15.32 -2.08 6.56
C PHE A 192 -14.50 -2.74 5.43
N SER A 193 -13.99 -3.98 5.64
CA SER A 193 -13.10 -4.59 4.65
C SER A 193 -13.81 -4.79 3.33
N ASN A 194 -13.17 -4.35 2.25
CA ASN A 194 -13.54 -4.85 0.94
C ASN A 194 -13.34 -6.36 0.91
N TYR A 195 -14.15 -7.04 0.12
CA TYR A 195 -14.18 -8.49 0.01
C TYR A 195 -14.39 -8.92 -1.44
N GLY A 196 -14.24 -10.19 -1.71
CA GLY A 196 -14.46 -10.81 -3.01
C GLY A 196 -14.11 -12.28 -2.92
N LYS A 197 -14.77 -13.08 -3.71
CA LYS A 197 -14.49 -14.51 -3.80
C LYS A 197 -13.25 -14.78 -4.66
N THR A 198 -13.06 -13.92 -5.66
CA THR A 198 -12.00 -14.04 -6.67
C THR A 198 -10.93 -12.96 -6.50
N ASN A 199 -11.35 -11.72 -6.21
CA ASN A 199 -10.45 -10.55 -6.19
C ASN A 199 -9.90 -10.20 -4.80
N VAL A 200 -10.09 -11.06 -3.79
CA VAL A 200 -9.43 -10.98 -2.49
C VAL A 200 -8.83 -12.35 -2.19
N ASP A 201 -7.50 -12.43 -2.15
CA ASP A 201 -6.77 -13.69 -2.03
C ASP A 201 -6.76 -14.22 -0.59
N VAL A 202 -6.54 -13.34 0.38
CA VAL A 202 -6.37 -13.71 1.78
C VAL A 202 -6.85 -12.61 2.73
N PHE A 203 -7.16 -12.98 3.95
CA PHE A 203 -7.49 -12.06 5.02
C PHE A 203 -6.46 -12.15 6.15
N ALA A 204 -6.11 -11.00 6.75
CA ALA A 204 -5.21 -10.92 7.88
C ALA A 204 -5.73 -9.92 8.94
N PRO A 205 -5.23 -9.98 10.19
CA PRO A 205 -5.67 -9.04 11.23
C PRO A 205 -5.53 -7.59 10.80
N GLY A 206 -6.65 -6.85 10.83
CA GLY A 206 -6.71 -5.46 10.37
C GLY A 206 -7.45 -4.51 11.32
N THR A 207 -7.91 -4.99 12.50
CA THR A 207 -8.58 -4.14 13.51
C THR A 207 -7.79 -4.09 14.79
N LYS A 208 -7.75 -2.91 15.43
CA LYS A 208 -7.00 -2.65 16.68
C LYS A 208 -5.54 -3.10 16.59
N ILE A 209 -4.89 -2.77 15.50
CA ILE A 209 -3.48 -3.11 15.28
C ILE A 209 -2.60 -2.04 15.91
N TRP A 210 -1.83 -2.45 16.90
CA TRP A 210 -0.86 -1.60 17.62
C TRP A 210 0.46 -1.58 16.87
N SER A 211 0.96 -0.41 16.46
CA SER A 211 2.24 -0.28 15.78
C SER A 211 2.88 1.09 16.00
N THR A 212 4.08 1.25 15.43
CA THR A 212 4.92 2.45 15.56
C THR A 212 4.32 3.64 14.83
N THR A 213 4.47 4.83 15.42
CA THR A 213 4.14 6.12 14.81
C THR A 213 5.35 7.07 14.92
N PRO A 214 5.36 8.20 14.20
CA PRO A 214 6.40 9.21 14.33
C PRO A 214 6.61 9.64 15.80
N ASN A 215 7.74 10.29 16.06
CA ASN A 215 8.10 10.81 17.40
C ASN A 215 8.21 9.73 18.49
N ASN A 216 8.65 8.52 18.12
CA ASN A 216 8.75 7.37 19.05
C ASN A 216 7.41 6.96 19.68
N GLY A 217 6.31 7.25 18.99
CA GLY A 217 4.97 6.92 19.44
C GLY A 217 4.50 5.54 18.99
N TYR A 218 3.34 5.16 19.54
CA TYR A 218 2.62 3.94 19.18
C TYR A 218 1.13 4.23 19.21
N GLU A 219 0.38 3.65 18.28
CA GLU A 219 -1.06 3.87 18.19
C GLU A 219 -1.78 2.62 17.66
N TYR A 220 -3.06 2.51 18.00
CA TYR A 220 -3.98 1.56 17.37
C TYR A 220 -4.56 2.15 16.11
N LEU A 221 -4.28 1.52 14.97
CA LEU A 221 -4.97 1.80 13.72
C LEU A 221 -5.77 0.58 13.26
N GLN A 222 -6.65 0.80 12.28
CA GLN A 222 -7.42 -0.25 11.64
C GLN A 222 -7.54 0.01 10.14
N GLY A 223 -7.68 -1.05 9.37
CA GLY A 223 -7.80 -1.01 7.92
C GLY A 223 -7.17 -2.23 7.27
N THR A 224 -7.51 -2.48 6.03
CA THR A 224 -6.78 -3.41 5.17
C THR A 224 -5.32 -3.00 4.99
N SER A 225 -5.02 -1.70 5.17
CA SER A 225 -3.66 -1.15 5.25
C SER A 225 -2.80 -1.75 6.38
N MET A 226 -3.41 -2.29 7.44
CA MET A 226 -2.73 -2.97 8.55
C MET A 226 -2.69 -4.48 8.35
N ALA A 227 -3.64 -5.03 7.58
CA ALA A 227 -3.66 -6.43 7.22
C ALA A 227 -2.59 -6.80 6.17
N ALA A 228 -2.47 -6.01 5.11
CA ALA A 228 -1.49 -6.23 4.04
C ALA A 228 -0.04 -6.34 4.56
N PRO A 229 0.47 -5.44 5.41
CA PRO A 229 1.84 -5.55 5.92
C PRO A 229 2.07 -6.78 6.81
N ALA A 230 1.06 -7.33 7.47
CA ALA A 230 1.19 -8.58 8.19
C ALA A 230 1.48 -9.73 7.22
N VAL A 231 0.77 -9.80 6.09
CA VAL A 231 1.00 -10.77 5.02
C VAL A 231 2.35 -10.55 4.34
N ALA A 232 2.72 -9.30 4.05
CA ALA A 232 4.04 -8.96 3.51
C ALA A 232 5.18 -9.45 4.42
N GLY A 233 5.02 -9.30 5.73
CA GLY A 233 5.95 -9.84 6.73
C GLY A 233 6.04 -11.36 6.70
N VAL A 234 4.92 -12.07 6.55
CA VAL A 234 4.89 -13.54 6.39
C VAL A 234 5.62 -13.95 5.11
N GLY A 235 5.32 -13.29 3.99
CA GLY A 235 6.03 -13.53 2.72
C GLY A 235 7.55 -13.33 2.86
N ALA A 236 7.97 -12.30 3.62
CA ALA A 236 9.39 -12.05 3.90
C ALA A 236 10.03 -13.18 4.72
N ILE A 237 9.32 -13.73 5.70
CA ILE A 237 9.77 -14.91 6.46
C ILE A 237 9.92 -16.12 5.52
N ILE A 238 8.90 -16.40 4.71
CA ILE A 238 8.94 -17.54 3.76
C ILE A 238 10.15 -17.42 2.84
N ARG A 239 10.37 -16.26 2.22
CA ARG A 239 11.53 -16.05 1.33
C ARG A 239 12.87 -16.08 2.05
N SER A 240 12.90 -15.71 3.33
CA SER A 240 14.13 -15.84 4.15
C SER A 240 14.54 -17.30 4.40
N PHE A 241 13.55 -18.16 4.68
CA PHE A 241 13.80 -19.60 4.89
C PHE A 241 13.91 -20.39 3.59
N TYR A 242 13.16 -19.96 2.57
CA TYR A 242 13.08 -20.64 1.28
C TYR A 242 13.40 -19.67 0.12
N PRO A 243 14.66 -19.22 -0.01
CA PRO A 243 15.03 -18.14 -0.95
C PRO A 243 14.92 -18.54 -2.43
N LYS A 244 14.64 -19.81 -2.72
CA LYS A 244 14.44 -20.31 -4.08
C LYS A 244 12.97 -20.30 -4.52
N LEU A 245 12.03 -20.05 -3.61
CA LEU A 245 10.63 -19.93 -3.97
C LEU A 245 10.43 -18.63 -4.78
N THR A 246 9.70 -18.75 -5.88
CA THR A 246 9.29 -17.60 -6.69
C THR A 246 8.21 -16.80 -5.99
N ALA A 247 7.99 -15.56 -6.42
CA ALA A 247 6.90 -14.71 -5.92
C ALA A 247 5.53 -15.40 -6.06
N GLU A 248 5.29 -16.07 -7.18
CA GLU A 248 4.10 -16.88 -7.42
C GLU A 248 3.96 -18.02 -6.40
N GLN A 249 5.05 -18.78 -6.15
CA GLN A 249 5.02 -19.86 -5.17
C GLN A 249 4.85 -19.38 -3.73
N VAL A 250 5.23 -18.15 -3.43
CA VAL A 250 5.00 -17.53 -2.11
C VAL A 250 3.56 -17.05 -1.99
N LYS A 251 2.91 -16.63 -3.10
CA LYS A 251 1.49 -16.28 -3.14
C LYS A 251 0.61 -17.51 -2.86
N GLN A 252 0.93 -18.69 -3.40
CA GLN A 252 0.22 -19.97 -3.21
C GLN A 252 0.43 -20.57 -1.82
#